data_afee24ea0ea9378b345a4bbb3cb7609f
#
_entry.id   afee24ea0ea9378b345a4bbb3cb7609f
#
_cell.length_a   1.000
_cell.length_b   1.000
_cell.length_c   1.000
_cell.angle_alpha   90.00
_cell.angle_beta   90.00
_cell.angle_gamma   90.00
#
_symmetry.space_group_name_H-M   'P 1'
#
loop_
_entity.id
_entity.type
_entity.pdbx_description
1 polymer ?
#
loop_
_entity_poly.entity_id
_entity_poly.type
_entity_poly.pdbx_seq_one_letter_code
_entity_poly.pdbx_strand_id
1 'polypeptide(L)'
;KTGSADFLLEAGADIAHDRSLLKSIFEQTGFIFLFAPLHHSSMRYVMPARQKIGKKTIFNLLGPHTNPCSARKQLIGVYKRSLVETFSSVAKELEMEHVIVVHGNDGLDEISITDDSFISELKDGKIKNYHVSPKDFGLSYGNFESIKASSPQESFEKVSLAFAGREGSVQDMIAINSAAALKLSGIVKSMKDGVELSKSAMNEGLAQSKLESYVKMSNNL
;
A
#
# COMPACT_ATOMS: atom_id res chain seq x y z
N LYS A 1 15.89 -5.34 2.12
CA LYS A 1 14.58 -4.64 2.16
C LYS A 1 13.96 -4.82 0.79
N THR A 2 12.85 -5.49 0.71
CA THR A 2 12.07 -5.73 -0.50
C THR A 2 10.83 -4.85 -0.47
N GLY A 3 10.44 -4.29 -1.62
CA GLY A 3 9.27 -3.44 -1.77
C GLY A 3 8.33 -3.94 -2.86
N SER A 4 7.21 -3.23 -3.08
CA SER A 4 6.21 -3.60 -4.08
C SER A 4 6.76 -3.69 -5.51
N ALA A 5 7.78 -2.86 -5.84
CA ALA A 5 8.45 -2.95 -7.13
C ALA A 5 9.19 -4.30 -7.30
N ASP A 6 9.93 -4.70 -6.27
CA ASP A 6 10.67 -5.97 -6.30
C ASP A 6 9.71 -7.17 -6.41
N PHE A 7 8.58 -7.12 -5.70
CA PHE A 7 7.53 -8.14 -5.79
C PHE A 7 6.95 -8.25 -7.20
N LEU A 8 6.62 -7.12 -7.85
CA LEU A 8 6.05 -7.12 -9.19
C LEU A 8 7.06 -7.60 -10.25
N LEU A 9 8.33 -7.21 -10.11
CA LEU A 9 9.40 -7.70 -10.99
C LEU A 9 9.60 -9.22 -10.84
N GLU A 10 9.57 -9.73 -9.60
CA GLU A 10 9.67 -11.17 -9.33
C GLU A 10 8.45 -11.93 -9.87
N ALA A 11 7.27 -11.31 -9.86
CA ALA A 11 6.07 -11.85 -10.51
C ALA A 11 6.15 -11.84 -12.05
N GLY A 12 7.20 -11.25 -12.63
CA GLY A 12 7.40 -11.16 -14.08
C GLY A 12 6.72 -9.96 -14.76
N ALA A 13 6.27 -8.95 -13.98
CA ALA A 13 5.69 -7.75 -14.55
C ALA A 13 6.75 -6.79 -15.07
N ASP A 14 6.53 -6.13 -16.21
CA ASP A 14 7.21 -4.90 -16.55
C ASP A 14 6.54 -3.73 -15.78
N ILE A 15 7.35 -2.91 -15.11
CA ILE A 15 6.90 -1.77 -14.31
C ILE A 15 7.38 -0.42 -14.88
N ALA A 16 8.09 -0.45 -16.02
CA ALA A 16 8.77 0.70 -16.60
C ALA A 16 7.96 1.35 -17.73
N HIS A 17 6.68 1.63 -17.50
CA HIS A 17 5.77 2.16 -18.50
C HIS A 17 5.62 3.68 -18.48
N ASP A 18 5.40 4.24 -19.65
CA ASP A 18 4.98 5.64 -19.80
C ASP A 18 3.47 5.82 -19.48
N ARG A 19 3.01 7.07 -19.49
CA ARG A 19 1.62 7.40 -19.12
C ARG A 19 0.58 6.82 -20.08
N SER A 20 0.89 6.67 -21.36
CA SER A 20 -0.05 6.17 -22.35
C SER A 20 -0.31 4.69 -22.18
N LEU A 21 0.75 3.92 -21.93
CA LEU A 21 0.68 2.50 -21.63
C LEU A 21 0.00 2.23 -20.30
N LEU A 22 0.33 3.00 -19.24
CA LEU A 22 -0.34 2.88 -17.94
C LEU A 22 -1.85 3.09 -18.03
N LYS A 23 -2.30 4.03 -18.88
CA LYS A 23 -3.74 4.24 -19.11
C LYS A 23 -4.38 2.98 -19.71
N SER A 24 -3.77 2.40 -20.73
CA SER A 24 -4.27 1.17 -21.37
C SER A 24 -4.30 -0.01 -20.39
N ILE A 25 -3.24 -0.20 -19.62
CA ILE A 25 -3.19 -1.24 -18.58
C ILE A 25 -4.32 -1.04 -17.57
N PHE A 26 -4.53 0.19 -17.09
CA PHE A 26 -5.59 0.49 -16.12
C PHE A 26 -6.99 0.22 -16.67
N GLU A 27 -7.27 0.64 -17.91
CA GLU A 27 -8.57 0.41 -18.55
C GLU A 27 -8.91 -1.07 -18.69
N GLN A 28 -7.91 -1.93 -18.85
CA GLN A 28 -8.10 -3.36 -19.03
C GLN A 28 -8.05 -4.15 -17.70
N THR A 29 -7.22 -3.73 -16.77
CA THR A 29 -7.00 -4.50 -15.53
C THR A 29 -7.65 -3.86 -14.30
N GLY A 30 -7.97 -2.55 -14.34
CA GLY A 30 -8.40 -1.78 -13.17
C GLY A 30 -7.29 -1.52 -12.15
N PHE A 31 -6.03 -1.84 -12.49
CA PHE A 31 -4.85 -1.68 -11.61
C PHE A 31 -3.66 -1.14 -12.41
N ILE A 32 -2.87 -0.27 -11.76
CA ILE A 32 -1.54 0.17 -12.27
C ILE A 32 -0.54 0.29 -11.12
N PHE A 33 0.72 0.07 -11.44
CA PHE A 33 1.84 0.39 -10.58
C PHE A 33 2.56 1.63 -11.10
N LEU A 34 2.61 2.67 -10.28
CA LEU A 34 3.32 3.92 -10.62
C LEU A 34 4.75 3.86 -10.10
N PHE A 35 5.67 3.43 -10.94
CA PHE A 35 7.08 3.35 -10.56
C PHE A 35 7.65 4.76 -10.35
N ALA A 36 7.85 5.13 -9.10
CA ALA A 36 8.20 6.49 -8.67
C ALA A 36 9.38 7.13 -9.44
N PRO A 37 10.48 6.42 -9.78
CA PRO A 37 11.57 7.01 -10.55
C PRO A 37 11.16 7.55 -11.92
N LEU A 38 10.14 6.97 -12.57
CA LEU A 38 9.65 7.41 -13.88
C LEU A 38 8.62 8.54 -13.80
N HIS A 39 7.87 8.61 -12.71
CA HIS A 39 6.73 9.52 -12.61
C HIS A 39 7.03 10.81 -11.83
N HIS A 40 8.16 10.90 -11.15
CA HIS A 40 8.64 12.09 -10.48
C HIS A 40 9.87 12.65 -11.19
N SER A 41 9.70 13.16 -12.41
CA SER A 41 10.79 13.63 -13.28
C SER A 41 11.68 14.70 -12.62
N SER A 42 11.11 15.56 -11.76
CA SER A 42 11.85 16.55 -10.97
C SER A 42 12.80 15.93 -9.95
N MET A 43 12.53 14.71 -9.49
CA MET A 43 13.37 14.01 -8.51
C MET A 43 14.76 13.68 -9.06
N ARG A 44 14.91 13.52 -10.38
CA ARG A 44 16.23 13.28 -11.02
C ARG A 44 17.24 14.37 -10.69
N TYR A 45 16.79 15.61 -10.53
CA TYR A 45 17.68 16.74 -10.23
C TYR A 45 18.14 16.75 -8.76
N VAL A 46 17.36 16.18 -7.85
CA VAL A 46 17.69 16.14 -6.42
C VAL A 46 18.35 14.83 -5.99
N MET A 47 18.27 13.77 -6.82
CA MET A 47 18.86 12.47 -6.49
C MET A 47 20.36 12.52 -6.18
N PRO A 48 21.23 13.25 -6.94
CA PRO A 48 22.66 13.31 -6.63
C PRO A 48 22.93 13.96 -5.25
N ALA A 49 22.14 14.99 -4.90
CA ALA A 49 22.24 15.64 -3.58
C ALA A 49 21.78 14.71 -2.46
N ARG A 50 20.66 13.98 -2.67
CA ARG A 50 20.15 12.99 -1.69
C ARG A 50 21.16 11.88 -1.42
N GLN A 51 21.81 11.37 -2.46
CA GLN A 51 22.84 10.33 -2.34
C GLN A 51 24.03 10.81 -1.52
N LYS A 52 24.49 12.07 -1.77
CA LYS A 52 25.58 12.67 -0.98
C LYS A 52 25.21 12.90 0.48
N ILE A 53 23.97 13.29 0.76
CA ILE A 53 23.48 13.53 2.13
C ILE A 53 23.37 12.20 2.90
N GLY A 54 22.98 11.11 2.25
CA GLY A 54 22.86 9.77 2.86
C GLY A 54 21.82 9.66 3.99
N LYS A 55 20.99 10.70 4.18
CA LYS A 55 19.96 10.78 5.23
C LYS A 55 18.57 10.98 4.64
N LYS A 56 17.54 10.63 5.41
CA LYS A 56 16.15 10.94 5.04
C LYS A 56 15.94 12.46 5.00
N THR A 57 15.29 12.94 3.95
CA THR A 57 14.98 14.35 3.70
C THR A 57 13.49 14.54 3.47
N ILE A 58 13.03 15.77 3.29
CA ILE A 58 11.63 16.08 2.93
C ILE A 58 11.17 15.31 1.68
N PHE A 59 12.06 15.03 0.74
CA PHE A 59 11.76 14.27 -0.47
C PHE A 59 11.35 12.80 -0.20
N ASN A 60 11.62 12.28 0.97
CA ASN A 60 11.10 10.97 1.40
C ASN A 60 9.64 11.04 1.87
N LEU A 61 9.14 12.24 2.12
CA LEU A 61 7.80 12.49 2.65
C LEU A 61 6.82 12.99 1.56
N LEU A 62 7.32 13.56 0.47
CA LEU A 62 6.49 14.20 -0.56
C LEU A 62 5.76 13.20 -1.46
N GLY A 63 6.28 11.98 -1.63
CA GLY A 63 5.75 11.00 -2.58
C GLY A 63 4.23 10.80 -2.51
N PRO A 64 3.65 10.51 -1.36
CA PRO A 64 2.19 10.32 -1.24
C PRO A 64 1.38 11.55 -1.62
N HIS A 65 1.88 12.75 -1.35
CA HIS A 65 1.20 14.02 -1.62
C HIS A 65 1.37 14.53 -3.05
N THR A 66 2.25 13.91 -3.84
CA THR A 66 2.54 14.28 -5.24
C THR A 66 2.18 13.14 -6.20
N ASN A 67 1.12 12.40 -5.88
CA ASN A 67 0.67 11.28 -6.71
C ASN A 67 0.35 11.76 -8.15
N PRO A 68 0.99 11.18 -9.18
CA PRO A 68 0.82 11.64 -10.56
C PRO A 68 -0.57 11.40 -11.15
N CYS A 69 -1.39 10.56 -10.52
CA CYS A 69 -2.79 10.36 -10.88
C CYS A 69 -3.75 11.27 -10.10
N SER A 70 -3.23 12.18 -9.28
CA SER A 70 -4.04 13.08 -8.43
C SER A 70 -5.08 12.33 -7.58
N ALA A 71 -4.70 11.15 -7.07
CA ALA A 71 -5.59 10.33 -6.25
C ALA A 71 -6.00 11.09 -4.98
N ARG A 72 -7.31 11.30 -4.82
CA ARG A 72 -7.88 12.04 -3.69
C ARG A 72 -8.23 11.16 -2.49
N LYS A 73 -8.21 9.83 -2.68
CA LYS A 73 -8.41 8.82 -1.63
C LYS A 73 -7.15 7.99 -1.52
N GLN A 74 -6.53 7.98 -0.34
CA GLN A 74 -5.22 7.32 -0.17
C GLN A 74 -5.09 6.64 1.20
N LEU A 75 -4.49 5.44 1.19
CA LEU A 75 -3.88 4.83 2.37
C LEU A 75 -2.39 5.19 2.34
N ILE A 76 -1.89 5.80 3.39
CA ILE A 76 -0.51 6.28 3.49
C ILE A 76 0.15 5.68 4.74
N GLY A 77 1.15 4.85 4.54
CA GLY A 77 2.01 4.37 5.61
C GLY A 77 3.18 5.31 5.87
N VAL A 78 3.49 5.55 7.14
CA VAL A 78 4.62 6.39 7.54
C VAL A 78 5.53 5.65 8.53
N TYR A 79 6.83 5.76 8.32
CA TYR A 79 7.86 5.05 9.09
C TYR A 79 8.07 5.57 10.52
N LYS A 80 7.37 6.61 10.93
CA LYS A 80 7.52 7.23 12.25
C LYS A 80 6.16 7.74 12.74
N ARG A 81 5.80 7.38 13.97
CA ARG A 81 4.55 7.76 14.61
C ARG A 81 4.26 9.27 14.57
N SER A 82 5.29 10.09 14.78
CA SER A 82 5.14 11.55 14.79
C SER A 82 4.78 12.17 13.43
N LEU A 83 4.84 11.41 12.34
CA LEU A 83 4.48 11.88 11.00
C LEU A 83 2.99 11.68 10.70
N VAL A 84 2.28 10.82 11.43
CA VAL A 84 0.91 10.41 11.11
C VAL A 84 -0.02 11.62 11.07
N GLU A 85 -0.03 12.45 12.11
CA GLU A 85 -0.91 13.63 12.19
C GLU A 85 -0.46 14.75 11.25
N THR A 86 0.87 14.87 11.01
CA THR A 86 1.39 15.83 10.04
C THR A 86 0.89 15.51 8.62
N PHE A 87 0.93 14.23 8.22
CA PHE A 87 0.49 13.82 6.89
C PHE A 87 -1.01 14.02 6.68
N SER A 88 -1.83 13.72 7.68
CA SER A 88 -3.28 13.97 7.58
C SER A 88 -3.61 15.45 7.55
N SER A 89 -2.86 16.30 8.26
CA SER A 89 -3.00 17.75 8.19
C SER A 89 -2.63 18.29 6.80
N VAL A 90 -1.52 17.84 6.22
CA VAL A 90 -1.13 18.19 4.85
C VAL A 90 -2.19 17.72 3.85
N ALA A 91 -2.70 16.51 4.00
CA ALA A 91 -3.78 16.00 3.13
C ALA A 91 -5.05 16.88 3.21
N LYS A 92 -5.36 17.42 4.39
CA LYS A 92 -6.47 18.37 4.57
C LYS A 92 -6.21 19.70 3.86
N GLU A 93 -5.02 20.27 3.98
CA GLU A 93 -4.64 21.51 3.27
C GLU A 93 -4.63 21.32 1.74
N LEU A 94 -4.35 20.10 1.26
CA LEU A 94 -4.45 19.72 -0.14
C LEU A 94 -5.89 19.38 -0.58
N GLU A 95 -6.88 19.60 0.28
CA GLU A 95 -8.29 19.33 0.02
C GLU A 95 -8.58 17.90 -0.45
N MET A 96 -7.81 16.92 0.07
CA MET A 96 -8.04 15.50 -0.25
C MET A 96 -9.37 15.03 0.34
N GLU A 97 -10.01 14.07 -0.31
CA GLU A 97 -11.36 13.62 0.03
C GLU A 97 -11.39 12.69 1.24
N HIS A 98 -10.57 11.64 1.20
CA HIS A 98 -10.52 10.63 2.25
C HIS A 98 -9.12 10.03 2.32
N VAL A 99 -8.45 10.20 3.44
CA VAL A 99 -7.07 9.70 3.63
C VAL A 99 -6.96 8.98 4.97
N ILE A 100 -6.35 7.81 4.96
CA ILE A 100 -5.96 7.08 6.16
C ILE A 100 -4.43 7.10 6.22
N VAL A 101 -3.88 7.72 7.26
CA VAL A 101 -2.43 7.71 7.54
C VAL A 101 -2.18 6.78 8.71
N VAL A 102 -1.22 5.87 8.57
CA VAL A 102 -1.00 4.80 9.56
C VAL A 102 0.47 4.63 9.93
N HIS A 103 0.69 4.17 11.15
CA HIS A 103 1.96 3.66 11.67
C HIS A 103 1.69 2.56 12.68
N GLY A 104 2.28 1.39 12.47
CA GLY A 104 2.26 0.27 13.42
C GLY A 104 3.22 0.50 14.59
N ASN A 105 2.82 0.12 15.80
CA ASN A 105 3.69 0.27 16.97
C ASN A 105 4.96 -0.59 16.90
N ASP A 106 4.92 -1.65 16.10
CA ASP A 106 6.08 -2.49 15.75
C ASP A 106 7.06 -1.85 14.76
N GLY A 107 6.77 -0.62 14.30
CA GLY A 107 7.59 0.17 13.40
C GLY A 107 7.27 -0.01 11.92
N LEU A 108 6.23 -0.77 11.58
CA LEU A 108 5.76 -0.90 10.20
C LEU A 108 5.05 0.37 9.74
N ASP A 109 5.22 0.70 8.48
CA ASP A 109 4.50 1.76 7.78
C ASP A 109 3.19 1.24 7.15
N GLU A 110 2.48 0.38 7.90
CA GLU A 110 1.23 -0.28 7.51
C GLU A 110 0.33 -0.48 8.75
N ILE A 111 -0.93 -0.87 8.54
CA ILE A 111 -1.76 -1.38 9.63
C ILE A 111 -1.21 -2.75 10.00
N SER A 112 -0.66 -2.86 11.21
CA SER A 112 0.01 -4.08 11.65
C SER A 112 -0.99 -5.14 12.10
N ILE A 113 -0.61 -6.40 11.87
CA ILE A 113 -1.25 -7.57 12.50
C ILE A 113 -0.44 -8.09 13.69
N THR A 114 0.75 -7.56 13.93
CA THR A 114 1.65 -8.04 14.99
C THR A 114 1.65 -7.13 16.22
N ASP A 115 1.12 -5.93 16.09
CA ASP A 115 0.95 -4.95 17.16
C ASP A 115 -0.23 -4.01 16.84
N ASP A 116 -0.56 -3.14 17.76
CA ASP A 116 -1.52 -2.07 17.53
C ASP A 116 -0.97 -1.05 16.52
N SER A 117 -1.87 -0.32 15.88
CA SER A 117 -1.52 0.73 14.95
C SER A 117 -2.19 2.04 15.32
N PHE A 118 -1.50 3.15 15.11
CA PHE A 118 -2.08 4.47 15.21
C PHE A 118 -2.50 4.99 13.85
N ILE A 119 -3.73 5.48 13.78
CA ILE A 119 -4.34 6.00 12.56
C ILE A 119 -4.76 7.45 12.76
N SER A 120 -4.51 8.26 11.73
CA SER A 120 -5.13 9.57 11.54
C SER A 120 -5.94 9.54 10.24
N GLU A 121 -7.25 9.62 10.35
CA GLU A 121 -8.19 9.56 9.24
C GLU A 121 -8.74 10.94 8.92
N LEU A 122 -8.47 11.45 7.72
CA LEU A 122 -9.13 12.60 7.13
C LEU A 122 -10.34 12.12 6.34
N LYS A 123 -11.52 12.61 6.66
CA LYS A 123 -12.74 12.38 5.91
C LYS A 123 -13.65 13.59 5.99
N ASP A 124 -14.22 14.01 4.87
CA ASP A 124 -15.14 15.16 4.78
C ASP A 124 -14.59 16.42 5.50
N GLY A 125 -13.29 16.70 5.29
CA GLY A 125 -12.58 17.84 5.87
C GLY A 125 -12.29 17.72 7.39
N LYS A 126 -12.64 16.62 8.04
CA LYS A 126 -12.42 16.38 9.48
C LYS A 126 -11.34 15.31 9.69
N ILE A 127 -10.44 15.57 10.63
CA ILE A 127 -9.41 14.62 11.04
C ILE A 127 -9.83 13.95 12.34
N LYS A 128 -9.74 12.63 12.39
CA LYS A 128 -9.96 11.81 13.57
C LYS A 128 -8.74 10.92 13.82
N ASN A 129 -8.21 10.96 15.04
CA ASN A 129 -7.09 10.14 15.46
C ASN A 129 -7.57 9.01 16.38
N TYR A 130 -7.08 7.79 16.15
CA TYR A 130 -7.46 6.64 16.95
C TYR A 130 -6.43 5.51 16.85
N HIS A 131 -6.45 4.61 17.83
CA HIS A 131 -5.71 3.36 17.79
C HIS A 131 -6.62 2.23 17.31
N VAL A 132 -6.00 1.26 16.66
CA VAL A 132 -6.64 0.02 16.25
C VAL A 132 -5.74 -1.16 16.56
N SER A 133 -6.35 -2.29 16.87
CA SER A 133 -5.68 -3.58 17.04
C SER A 133 -6.20 -4.58 16.01
N PRO A 134 -5.49 -5.66 15.71
CA PRO A 134 -6.00 -6.73 14.84
C PRO A 134 -7.38 -7.26 15.30
N LYS A 135 -7.63 -7.28 16.60
CA LYS A 135 -8.91 -7.75 17.18
C LYS A 135 -10.10 -6.90 16.77
N ASP A 136 -9.91 -5.60 16.53
CA ASP A 136 -10.98 -4.70 16.09
C ASP A 136 -11.52 -5.09 14.70
N PHE A 137 -10.74 -5.88 13.97
CA PHE A 137 -11.06 -6.35 12.62
C PHE A 137 -11.39 -7.84 12.56
N GLY A 138 -11.53 -8.50 13.72
CA GLY A 138 -11.81 -9.92 13.82
C GLY A 138 -10.59 -10.83 13.58
N LEU A 139 -9.37 -10.27 13.67
CA LEU A 139 -8.11 -10.99 13.51
C LEU A 139 -7.44 -11.23 14.86
N SER A 140 -6.60 -12.25 14.94
CA SER A 140 -5.66 -12.44 16.06
C SER A 140 -4.34 -11.73 15.78
N TYR A 141 -3.57 -11.43 16.83
CA TYR A 141 -2.19 -10.98 16.62
C TYR A 141 -1.38 -12.05 15.91
N GLY A 142 -0.72 -11.63 14.84
CA GLY A 142 0.13 -12.46 14.02
C GLY A 142 1.58 -12.55 14.55
N ASN A 143 2.40 -13.27 13.80
CA ASN A 143 3.83 -13.41 14.09
C ASN A 143 4.66 -12.52 13.15
N PHE A 144 5.46 -11.62 13.72
CA PHE A 144 6.29 -10.69 12.97
C PHE A 144 7.32 -11.41 12.07
N GLU A 145 7.94 -12.49 12.55
CA GLU A 145 8.91 -13.24 11.74
C GLU A 145 8.27 -13.91 10.52
N SER A 146 6.99 -14.29 10.59
CA SER A 146 6.31 -14.93 9.47
C SER A 146 5.99 -13.95 8.33
N ILE A 147 5.83 -12.65 8.62
CA ILE A 147 5.58 -11.63 7.59
C ILE A 147 6.86 -11.02 7.00
N LYS A 148 8.00 -11.23 7.63
CA LYS A 148 9.29 -10.78 7.08
C LYS A 148 9.66 -11.54 5.82
N ALA A 149 10.30 -10.85 4.88
CA ALA A 149 10.98 -11.45 3.74
C ALA A 149 12.40 -10.92 3.64
N SER A 150 13.36 -11.82 3.41
CA SER A 150 14.78 -11.52 3.28
C SER A 150 15.20 -11.24 1.83
N SER A 151 14.38 -11.66 0.87
CA SER A 151 14.61 -11.49 -0.56
C SER A 151 13.32 -11.20 -1.33
N PRO A 152 13.40 -10.65 -2.56
CA PRO A 152 12.25 -10.51 -3.46
C PRO A 152 11.54 -11.83 -3.71
N GLN A 153 12.29 -12.88 -3.95
CA GLN A 153 11.75 -14.23 -4.18
C GLN A 153 10.95 -14.73 -2.96
N GLU A 154 11.49 -14.64 -1.75
CA GLU A 154 10.76 -15.03 -0.53
C GLU A 154 9.49 -14.21 -0.34
N SER A 155 9.54 -12.90 -0.64
CA SER A 155 8.36 -12.03 -0.61
C SER A 155 7.30 -12.49 -1.59
N PHE A 156 7.70 -12.78 -2.82
CA PHE A 156 6.80 -13.27 -3.87
C PHE A 156 6.16 -14.61 -3.50
N GLU A 157 6.94 -15.57 -3.01
CA GLU A 157 6.44 -16.88 -2.57
C GLU A 157 5.40 -16.75 -1.45
N LYS A 158 5.68 -15.93 -0.42
CA LYS A 158 4.76 -15.70 0.71
C LYS A 158 3.45 -15.06 0.27
N VAL A 159 3.52 -14.02 -0.55
CA VAL A 159 2.33 -13.32 -1.05
C VAL A 159 1.53 -14.21 -2.01
N SER A 160 2.19 -14.97 -2.88
CA SER A 160 1.54 -15.90 -3.81
C SER A 160 0.77 -16.99 -3.05
N LEU A 161 1.34 -17.52 -1.97
CA LEU A 161 0.63 -18.47 -1.11
C LEU A 161 -0.61 -17.84 -0.45
N ALA A 162 -0.52 -16.59 0.02
CA ALA A 162 -1.66 -15.88 0.58
C ALA A 162 -2.75 -15.61 -0.49
N PHE A 163 -2.36 -15.25 -1.72
CA PHE A 163 -3.27 -15.08 -2.85
C PHE A 163 -3.94 -16.38 -3.29
N ALA A 164 -3.30 -17.52 -3.06
CA ALA A 164 -3.86 -18.85 -3.26
C ALA A 164 -4.74 -19.31 -2.06
N GLY A 165 -5.07 -18.42 -1.12
CA GLY A 165 -5.96 -18.71 -0.01
C GLY A 165 -5.26 -19.34 1.22
N ARG A 166 -3.92 -19.40 1.26
CA ARG A 166 -3.22 -19.92 2.44
C ARG A 166 -3.41 -18.98 3.63
N GLU A 167 -4.12 -19.45 4.63
CA GLU A 167 -4.35 -18.73 5.88
C GLU A 167 -3.07 -18.51 6.68
N GLY A 168 -3.00 -17.40 7.40
CA GLY A 168 -1.90 -17.05 8.29
C GLY A 168 -1.58 -15.56 8.28
N SER A 169 -0.51 -15.19 8.98
CA SER A 169 -0.13 -13.79 9.21
C SER A 169 0.07 -12.97 7.91
N VAL A 170 0.55 -13.59 6.84
CA VAL A 170 0.75 -12.87 5.56
C VAL A 170 -0.60 -12.53 4.92
N GLN A 171 -1.55 -13.49 4.89
CA GLN A 171 -2.90 -13.23 4.39
C GLN A 171 -3.61 -12.18 5.23
N ASP A 172 -3.50 -12.26 6.56
CA ASP A 172 -4.10 -11.31 7.49
C ASP A 172 -3.53 -9.90 7.30
N MET A 173 -2.21 -9.77 7.09
CA MET A 173 -1.54 -8.50 6.83
C MET A 173 -2.03 -7.86 5.53
N ILE A 174 -2.15 -8.65 4.47
CA ILE A 174 -2.71 -8.19 3.19
C ILE A 174 -4.18 -7.78 3.38
N ALA A 175 -4.98 -8.61 4.06
CA ALA A 175 -6.41 -8.37 4.24
C ALA A 175 -6.70 -7.10 5.03
N ILE A 176 -5.98 -6.82 6.13
CA ILE A 176 -6.21 -5.64 6.97
C ILE A 176 -5.88 -4.33 6.23
N ASN A 177 -4.80 -4.31 5.45
CA ASN A 177 -4.44 -3.13 4.65
C ASN A 177 -5.34 -2.97 3.41
N SER A 178 -5.75 -4.06 2.78
CA SER A 178 -6.77 -4.04 1.72
C SER A 178 -8.12 -3.54 2.23
N ALA A 179 -8.50 -3.90 3.45
CA ALA A 179 -9.74 -3.42 4.09
C ALA A 179 -9.75 -1.89 4.22
N ALA A 180 -8.62 -1.27 4.53
CA ALA A 180 -8.50 0.19 4.55
C ALA A 180 -8.73 0.80 3.16
N ALA A 181 -8.17 0.22 2.11
CA ALA A 181 -8.39 0.65 0.74
C ALA A 181 -9.85 0.48 0.29
N LEU A 182 -10.49 -0.63 0.65
CA LEU A 182 -11.91 -0.89 0.39
C LEU A 182 -12.83 0.11 1.13
N LYS A 183 -12.49 0.48 2.37
CA LYS A 183 -13.20 1.52 3.12
C LYS A 183 -13.02 2.90 2.46
N LEU A 184 -11.81 3.26 2.06
CA LEU A 184 -11.50 4.51 1.36
C LEU A 184 -12.26 4.64 0.05
N SER A 185 -12.40 3.53 -0.71
CA SER A 185 -13.15 3.50 -1.96
C SER A 185 -14.68 3.53 -1.76
N GLY A 186 -15.16 3.25 -0.54
CA GLY A 186 -16.59 3.21 -0.22
C GLY A 186 -17.26 1.87 -0.55
N ILE A 187 -16.48 0.84 -0.90
CA ILE A 187 -17.00 -0.53 -1.17
C ILE A 187 -17.53 -1.16 0.11
N VAL A 188 -16.85 -0.92 1.23
CA VAL A 188 -17.27 -1.39 2.54
C VAL A 188 -17.48 -0.22 3.51
N LYS A 189 -18.34 -0.42 4.52
CA LYS A 189 -18.60 0.57 5.57
C LYS A 189 -17.66 0.40 6.76
N SER A 190 -17.28 -0.82 7.08
CA SER A 190 -16.37 -1.15 8.19
C SER A 190 -15.10 -1.81 7.71
N MET A 191 -14.03 -1.68 8.51
CA MET A 191 -12.76 -2.39 8.24
C MET A 191 -12.93 -3.91 8.41
N LYS A 192 -13.80 -4.36 9.31
CA LYS A 192 -14.09 -5.79 9.51
C LYS A 192 -14.69 -6.40 8.24
N ASP A 193 -15.73 -5.78 7.67
CA ASP A 193 -16.31 -6.24 6.39
C ASP A 193 -15.26 -6.25 5.27
N GLY A 194 -14.34 -5.27 5.29
CA GLY A 194 -13.23 -5.20 4.35
C GLY A 194 -12.24 -6.34 4.48
N VAL A 195 -11.94 -6.78 5.71
CA VAL A 195 -11.09 -7.96 5.96
C VAL A 195 -11.76 -9.22 5.42
N GLU A 196 -13.04 -9.43 5.75
CA GLU A 196 -13.82 -10.58 5.27
C GLU A 196 -13.85 -10.62 3.73
N LEU A 197 -14.16 -9.50 3.09
CA LEU A 197 -14.17 -9.39 1.62
C LEU A 197 -12.79 -9.64 1.00
N SER A 198 -11.72 -9.11 1.61
CA SER A 198 -10.35 -9.30 1.12
C SER A 198 -9.92 -10.76 1.21
N LYS A 199 -10.23 -11.44 2.31
CA LYS A 199 -9.95 -12.87 2.47
C LYS A 199 -10.75 -13.73 1.48
N SER A 200 -12.03 -13.43 1.29
CA SER A 200 -12.87 -14.10 0.27
C SER A 200 -12.25 -13.95 -1.13
N ALA A 201 -11.85 -12.74 -1.51
CA ALA A 201 -11.22 -12.50 -2.81
C ALA A 201 -9.91 -13.29 -3.02
N MET A 202 -9.10 -13.44 -1.97
CA MET A 202 -7.89 -14.27 -2.04
C MET A 202 -8.25 -15.76 -2.13
N ASN A 203 -9.16 -16.24 -1.30
CA ASN A 203 -9.58 -17.65 -1.25
C ASN A 203 -10.27 -18.10 -2.56
N GLU A 204 -10.96 -17.19 -3.24
CA GLU A 204 -11.58 -17.40 -4.55
C GLU A 204 -10.60 -17.26 -5.72
N GLY A 205 -9.32 -16.95 -5.46
CA GLY A 205 -8.29 -16.77 -6.49
C GLY A 205 -8.36 -15.46 -7.28
N LEU A 206 -9.22 -14.50 -6.86
CA LEU A 206 -9.39 -13.24 -7.58
C LEU A 206 -8.14 -12.37 -7.51
N ALA A 207 -7.42 -12.39 -6.38
CA ALA A 207 -6.16 -11.66 -6.21
C ALA A 207 -5.08 -12.21 -7.14
N GLN A 208 -4.94 -13.53 -7.21
CA GLN A 208 -3.99 -14.21 -8.10
C GLN A 208 -4.32 -13.91 -9.57
N SER A 209 -5.56 -14.06 -9.98
CA SER A 209 -6.02 -13.77 -11.35
C SER A 209 -5.78 -12.30 -11.74
N LYS A 210 -5.93 -11.37 -10.79
CA LYS A 210 -5.64 -9.95 -11.02
C LYS A 210 -4.15 -9.71 -11.25
N LEU A 211 -3.28 -10.34 -10.45
CA LEU A 211 -1.83 -10.26 -10.63
C LEU A 211 -1.41 -10.80 -12.00
N GLU A 212 -1.90 -11.98 -12.38
CA GLU A 212 -1.60 -12.60 -13.69
C GLU A 212 -2.07 -11.73 -14.86
N SER A 213 -3.27 -11.14 -14.74
CA SER A 213 -3.78 -10.21 -15.73
C SER A 213 -2.90 -8.97 -15.88
N TYR A 214 -2.44 -8.40 -14.76
CA TYR A 214 -1.53 -7.27 -14.76
C TYR A 214 -0.18 -7.63 -15.38
N VAL A 215 0.44 -8.75 -14.97
CA VAL A 215 1.70 -9.25 -15.54
C VAL A 215 1.59 -9.43 -17.05
N LYS A 216 0.52 -10.09 -17.51
CA LYS A 216 0.28 -10.29 -18.95
C LYS A 216 0.18 -8.96 -19.70
N MET A 217 -0.60 -8.02 -19.17
CA MET A 217 -0.81 -6.73 -19.83
C MET A 217 0.44 -5.86 -19.82
N SER A 218 1.22 -5.90 -18.74
CA SER A 218 2.47 -5.13 -18.63
C SER A 218 3.55 -5.59 -19.61
N ASN A 219 3.49 -6.81 -20.13
CA ASN A 219 4.49 -7.36 -21.06
C ASN A 219 4.03 -7.37 -22.53
N ASN A 220 2.76 -7.07 -22.81
CA ASN A 220 2.20 -7.23 -24.17
C ASN A 220 1.88 -5.88 -24.86
N LEU A 221 2.47 -4.77 -24.39
CA LEU A 221 2.21 -3.42 -24.92
C LEU A 221 3.43 -2.78 -25.57
#